data_872e66620f17152757d554bd0a1ef56d
#
_entry.id   872e66620f17152757d554bd0a1ef56d
#
_cell.length_a   1.000
_cell.length_b   1.000
_cell.length_c   1.000
_cell.angle_alpha   90.00
_cell.angle_beta   90.00
_cell.angle_gamma   90.00
#
_symmetry.space_group_name_H-M   'P 1'
#
loop_
_entity.id
_entity.type
_entity.pdbx_description
1 polymer ?
#
loop_
_entity_poly.entity_id
_entity_poly.type
_entity_poly.pdbx_seq_one_letter_code
_entity_poly.pdbx_strand_id
1 'polypeptide(L)'
;MAKRKEIKWRREGRGTMTGRQEGIIFRIYQPWDMPERGHTVSCHDTKGAGRTINTAGYRKFTWEEAVEFCQAIVAGEINLEDLRAEFAAEDAKKERRAIQQAVAEAKEFRGYLEAAGISYTTLLELEVLRANLGSLGHNALLGFERGEGWPAGTR
;
A
#
# COMPACT_ATOMS: atom_id res chain seq x y z
N MET A 1 38.91 -1.20 18.46
CA MET A 1 37.81 -0.93 17.51
C MET A 1 37.66 -2.15 16.61
N ALA A 2 36.55 -2.90 16.72
CA ALA A 2 36.30 -4.02 15.82
C ALA A 2 36.05 -3.46 14.41
N LYS A 3 36.78 -4.00 13.40
CA LYS A 3 36.53 -3.65 12.00
C LYS A 3 35.06 -3.97 11.68
N ARG A 4 34.24 -2.95 11.37
CA ARG A 4 32.89 -3.17 10.84
C ARG A 4 33.02 -4.06 9.61
N LYS A 5 32.41 -5.24 9.62
CA LYS A 5 32.36 -6.13 8.47
C LYS A 5 31.46 -5.47 7.42
N GLU A 6 32.05 -5.10 6.31
CA GLU A 6 31.35 -4.40 5.22
C GLU A 6 30.47 -5.37 4.44
N ILE A 7 29.21 -4.99 4.17
CA ILE A 7 28.29 -5.77 3.35
C ILE A 7 28.77 -5.72 1.90
N LYS A 8 28.98 -6.90 1.30
CA LYS A 8 29.34 -6.99 -0.13
C LYS A 8 28.06 -6.97 -0.96
N TRP A 9 27.91 -5.90 -1.75
CA TRP A 9 26.76 -5.68 -2.62
C TRP A 9 26.95 -6.31 -3.99
N ARG A 10 25.90 -6.97 -4.52
CA ARG A 10 25.85 -7.52 -5.86
C ARG A 10 24.58 -7.00 -6.56
N ARG A 11 24.72 -6.62 -7.83
CA ARG A 11 23.58 -6.24 -8.66
C ARG A 11 22.77 -7.48 -9.06
N GLU A 12 21.48 -7.49 -8.80
CA GLU A 12 20.57 -8.62 -9.10
C GLU A 12 19.67 -8.34 -10.31
N GLY A 13 19.54 -7.08 -10.73
CA GLY A 13 18.69 -6.66 -11.86
C GLY A 13 18.66 -5.15 -12.02
N ARG A 14 17.69 -4.64 -12.78
CA ARG A 14 17.51 -3.19 -12.92
C ARG A 14 17.02 -2.61 -11.58
N GLY A 15 17.82 -1.72 -11.00
CA GLY A 15 17.47 -1.01 -9.76
C GLY A 15 17.52 -1.84 -8.49
N THR A 16 18.03 -3.08 -8.51
CA THR A 16 18.13 -3.94 -7.32
C THR A 16 19.57 -4.31 -7.01
N MET A 17 19.97 -4.03 -5.76
CA MET A 17 21.23 -4.49 -5.19
C MET A 17 20.96 -5.43 -4.03
N THR A 18 21.68 -6.53 -3.96
CA THR A 18 21.54 -7.53 -2.89
C THR A 18 22.86 -7.68 -2.15
N GLY A 19 22.79 -7.72 -0.83
CA GLY A 19 23.91 -8.02 0.05
C GLY A 19 23.52 -9.06 1.08
N ARG A 20 24.52 -9.80 1.61
CA ARG A 20 24.32 -10.79 2.68
C ARG A 20 25.35 -10.58 3.75
N GLN A 21 24.91 -10.55 5.01
CA GLN A 21 25.78 -10.44 6.17
C GLN A 21 25.08 -11.06 7.39
N GLU A 22 25.81 -11.88 8.16
CA GLU A 22 25.40 -12.45 9.45
C GLU A 22 24.06 -13.20 9.46
N GLY A 23 23.67 -13.79 8.32
CA GLY A 23 22.40 -14.51 8.18
C GLY A 23 21.23 -13.61 7.76
N ILE A 24 21.50 -12.33 7.45
CA ILE A 24 20.49 -11.42 6.91
C ILE A 24 20.78 -11.20 5.43
N ILE A 25 19.72 -11.27 4.61
CA ILE A 25 19.75 -10.90 3.21
C ILE A 25 19.12 -9.52 3.10
N PHE A 26 19.88 -8.58 2.58
CA PHE A 26 19.44 -7.22 2.31
C PHE A 26 19.17 -7.06 0.83
N ARG A 27 18.10 -6.37 0.47
CA ARG A 27 17.84 -5.90 -0.89
C ARG A 27 17.55 -4.41 -0.84
N ILE A 28 18.29 -3.63 -1.62
CA ILE A 28 18.02 -2.22 -1.85
C ILE A 28 17.43 -2.12 -3.25
N TYR A 29 16.24 -1.57 -3.33
CA TYR A 29 15.49 -1.43 -4.58
C TYR A 29 15.19 0.04 -4.84
N GLN A 30 15.44 0.47 -6.07
CA GLN A 30 15.02 1.76 -6.60
C GLN A 30 14.10 1.51 -7.81
N PRO A 31 12.86 2.05 -7.81
CA PRO A 31 12.01 2.01 -8.99
C PRO A 31 12.70 2.75 -10.14
N TRP A 32 12.95 2.05 -11.24
CA TRP A 32 13.65 2.61 -12.41
C TRP A 32 12.79 3.63 -13.18
N ASP A 33 11.47 3.51 -13.06
CA ASP A 33 10.44 4.37 -13.66
C ASP A 33 10.08 5.58 -12.79
N MET A 34 10.48 5.58 -11.53
CA MET A 34 10.18 6.63 -10.54
C MET A 34 11.39 6.87 -9.62
N PRO A 35 12.53 7.34 -10.16
CA PRO A 35 13.76 7.52 -9.38
C PRO A 35 13.60 8.53 -8.21
N GLU A 36 12.66 9.47 -8.32
CA GLU A 36 12.32 10.44 -7.26
C GLU A 36 11.71 9.79 -6.01
N ARG A 37 11.24 8.56 -6.11
CA ARG A 37 10.74 7.79 -4.94
C ARG A 37 11.84 7.34 -4.00
N GLY A 38 13.10 7.48 -4.40
CA GLY A 38 14.25 7.04 -3.61
C GLY A 38 14.36 5.51 -3.53
N HIS A 39 15.23 5.05 -2.64
CA HIS A 39 15.48 3.63 -2.42
C HIS A 39 14.61 3.09 -1.29
N THR A 40 14.23 1.82 -1.39
CA THR A 40 13.60 1.04 -0.32
C THR A 40 14.51 -0.12 0.05
N VAL A 41 14.47 -0.52 1.32
CA VAL A 41 15.27 -1.62 1.85
C VAL A 41 14.36 -2.76 2.26
N SER A 42 14.71 -3.97 1.87
CA SER A 42 14.11 -5.20 2.36
C SER A 42 15.17 -6.03 3.10
N CYS A 43 14.87 -6.46 4.30
CA CYS A 43 15.74 -7.28 5.13
C CYS A 43 15.04 -8.62 5.40
N HIS A 44 15.70 -9.72 5.06
CA HIS A 44 15.22 -11.07 5.32
C HIS A 44 16.20 -11.78 6.27
N ASP A 45 15.74 -12.08 7.47
CA ASP A 45 16.51 -12.86 8.45
C ASP A 45 16.37 -14.35 8.13
N THR A 46 17.48 -14.99 7.75
CA THR A 46 17.53 -16.40 7.41
C THR A 46 17.71 -17.32 8.62
N LYS A 47 18.09 -16.77 9.79
CA LYS A 47 18.31 -17.52 11.03
C LYS A 47 17.11 -17.48 11.98
N GLY A 48 16.30 -16.43 11.88
CA GLY A 48 15.08 -16.27 12.66
C GLY A 48 13.87 -16.92 12.02
N ALA A 49 12.67 -16.45 12.36
CA ALA A 49 11.40 -16.99 11.84
C ALA A 49 11.15 -16.75 10.33
N GLY A 50 12.22 -16.48 9.55
CA GLY A 50 12.11 -16.24 8.09
C GLY A 50 11.33 -14.98 7.71
N ARG A 51 11.13 -14.06 8.65
CA ARG A 51 10.31 -12.86 8.43
C ARG A 51 11.08 -11.79 7.67
N THR A 52 10.42 -11.20 6.70
CA THR A 52 10.94 -10.09 5.91
C THR A 52 10.42 -8.77 6.46
N ILE A 53 11.31 -7.78 6.59
CA ILE A 53 10.98 -6.39 6.83
C ILE A 53 11.16 -5.65 5.52
N ASN A 54 10.20 -4.80 5.16
CA ASN A 54 10.28 -3.95 3.98
C ASN A 54 9.97 -2.51 4.38
N THR A 55 10.87 -1.59 4.05
CA THR A 55 10.70 -0.16 4.37
C THR A 55 9.81 0.58 3.35
N ALA A 56 9.34 -0.09 2.30
CA ALA A 56 8.45 0.51 1.32
C ALA A 56 7.17 1.03 1.98
N GLY A 57 6.86 2.30 1.74
CA GLY A 57 5.70 2.96 2.34
C GLY A 57 5.94 3.58 3.73
N TYR A 58 7.11 3.34 4.34
CA TYR A 58 7.48 3.88 5.65
C TYR A 58 8.65 4.84 5.56
N ARG A 59 9.74 4.43 4.90
CA ARG A 59 10.99 5.20 4.80
C ARG A 59 11.47 5.24 3.35
N LYS A 60 12.01 6.39 2.97
CA LYS A 60 12.72 6.59 1.69
C LYS A 60 14.16 6.92 2.01
N PHE A 61 15.06 6.41 1.21
CA PHE A 61 16.49 6.56 1.41
C PHE A 61 17.17 7.05 0.12
N THR A 62 18.25 7.77 0.27
CA THR A 62 19.31 7.80 -0.75
C THR A 62 20.03 6.46 -0.78
N TRP A 63 20.91 6.22 -1.73
CA TRP A 63 21.71 5.00 -1.77
C TRP A 63 22.57 4.85 -0.51
N GLU A 64 23.26 5.93 -0.14
CA GLU A 64 24.15 5.99 1.02
C GLU A 64 23.41 5.71 2.30
N GLU A 65 22.28 6.36 2.53
CA GLU A 65 21.43 6.13 3.71
C GLU A 65 20.89 4.69 3.76
N ALA A 66 20.54 4.09 2.62
CA ALA A 66 20.09 2.70 2.57
C ALA A 66 21.21 1.72 2.97
N VAL A 67 22.45 1.98 2.51
CA VAL A 67 23.62 1.18 2.89
C VAL A 67 23.94 1.35 4.36
N GLU A 68 23.93 2.57 4.89
CA GLU A 68 24.16 2.87 6.31
C GLU A 68 23.09 2.19 7.18
N PHE A 69 21.84 2.25 6.79
CA PHE A 69 20.74 1.57 7.47
C PHE A 69 20.96 0.05 7.56
N CYS A 70 21.36 -0.59 6.46
CA CYS A 70 21.71 -2.03 6.47
C CYS A 70 22.90 -2.33 7.38
N GLN A 71 23.93 -1.47 7.39
CA GLN A 71 25.10 -1.63 8.26
C GLN A 71 24.75 -1.46 9.75
N ALA A 72 23.86 -0.51 10.07
CA ALA A 72 23.37 -0.31 11.43
C ALA A 72 22.61 -1.55 11.98
N ILE A 73 21.85 -2.23 11.10
CA ILE A 73 21.20 -3.51 11.45
C ILE A 73 22.25 -4.59 11.75
N VAL A 74 23.29 -4.72 10.91
CA VAL A 74 24.37 -5.71 11.12
C VAL A 74 25.17 -5.39 12.39
N ALA A 75 25.35 -4.10 12.69
CA ALA A 75 26.04 -3.66 13.91
C ALA A 75 25.20 -3.84 15.20
N GLY A 76 23.92 -4.19 15.07
CA GLY A 76 22.99 -4.27 16.18
C GLY A 76 22.53 -2.91 16.74
N GLU A 77 22.83 -1.83 16.02
CA GLU A 77 22.38 -0.47 16.35
C GLU A 77 20.87 -0.29 16.08
N ILE A 78 20.36 -1.05 15.10
CA ILE A 78 18.92 -1.15 14.78
C ILE A 78 18.47 -2.58 15.01
N ASN A 79 17.50 -2.76 15.91
CA ASN A 79 16.89 -4.06 16.18
C ASN A 79 15.74 -4.31 15.19
N LEU A 80 15.75 -5.48 14.55
CA LEU A 80 14.72 -5.84 13.58
C LEU A 80 13.33 -6.03 14.21
N GLU A 81 13.26 -6.49 15.48
CA GLU A 81 11.97 -6.65 16.17
C GLU A 81 11.35 -5.28 16.52
N ASP A 82 12.18 -4.35 17.01
CA ASP A 82 11.73 -2.98 17.30
C ASP A 82 11.24 -2.28 16.02
N LEU A 83 11.96 -2.46 14.92
CA LEU A 83 11.57 -1.93 13.61
C LEU A 83 10.24 -2.52 13.11
N ARG A 84 10.00 -3.81 13.34
CA ARG A 84 8.71 -4.47 13.04
C ARG A 84 7.58 -3.89 13.87
N ALA A 85 7.82 -3.69 15.16
CA ALA A 85 6.84 -3.12 16.08
C ALA A 85 6.48 -1.68 15.67
N GLU A 86 7.49 -0.88 15.27
CA GLU A 86 7.30 0.48 14.75
C GLU A 86 6.39 0.48 13.51
N PHE A 87 6.68 -0.37 12.51
CA PHE A 87 5.91 -0.45 11.28
C PHE A 87 4.49 -0.96 11.52
N ALA A 88 4.33 -1.97 12.39
CA ALA A 88 3.00 -2.46 12.76
C ALA A 88 2.16 -1.38 13.46
N ALA A 89 2.77 -0.58 14.32
CA ALA A 89 2.09 0.55 14.96
C ALA A 89 1.69 1.64 13.95
N GLU A 90 2.53 1.89 12.96
CA GLU A 90 2.24 2.86 11.89
C GLU A 90 1.11 2.36 10.99
N ASP A 91 1.09 1.07 10.63
CA ASP A 91 0.01 0.46 9.85
C ASP A 91 -1.32 0.51 10.61
N ALA A 92 -1.33 0.17 11.89
CA ALA A 92 -2.51 0.29 12.72
C ALA A 92 -3.04 1.74 12.79
N LYS A 93 -2.14 2.72 12.80
CA LYS A 93 -2.51 4.14 12.75
C LYS A 93 -3.09 4.54 11.39
N LYS A 94 -2.51 4.06 10.28
CA LYS A 94 -3.03 4.29 8.92
C LYS A 94 -4.42 3.66 8.77
N GLU A 95 -4.59 2.42 9.24
CA GLU A 95 -5.87 1.71 9.21
C GLU A 95 -6.96 2.45 9.99
N ARG A 96 -6.66 2.89 11.21
CA ARG A 96 -7.61 3.69 12.01
C ARG A 96 -8.04 4.97 11.30
N ARG A 97 -7.10 5.67 10.65
CA ARG A 97 -7.41 6.88 9.87
C ARG A 97 -8.29 6.55 8.67
N ALA A 98 -7.99 5.47 7.94
CA ALA A 98 -8.78 5.03 6.80
C ALA A 98 -10.22 4.67 7.22
N ILE A 99 -10.40 3.96 8.35
CA ILE A 99 -11.72 3.65 8.91
C ILE A 99 -12.46 4.95 9.30
N GLN A 100 -11.79 5.89 9.97
CA GLN A 100 -12.41 7.16 10.35
C GLN A 100 -12.86 7.96 9.13
N GLN A 101 -12.04 7.99 8.09
CA GLN A 101 -12.37 8.65 6.82
C GLN A 101 -13.57 7.97 6.15
N ALA A 102 -13.55 6.63 6.02
CA ALA A 102 -14.66 5.88 5.43
C ALA A 102 -15.98 6.08 6.20
N VAL A 103 -15.93 6.16 7.54
CA VAL A 103 -17.11 6.46 8.37
C VAL A 103 -17.62 7.89 8.11
N ALA A 104 -16.70 8.87 7.95
CA ALA A 104 -17.10 10.24 7.64
C ALA A 104 -17.76 10.35 6.27
N GLU A 105 -17.16 9.73 5.25
CA GLU A 105 -17.71 9.67 3.88
C GLU A 105 -19.08 8.96 3.84
N ALA A 106 -19.23 7.85 4.59
CA ALA A 106 -20.51 7.15 4.69
C ALA A 106 -21.60 8.01 5.36
N LYS A 107 -21.27 8.81 6.38
CA LYS A 107 -22.21 9.74 7.00
C LYS A 107 -22.63 10.86 6.07
N GLU A 108 -21.68 11.41 5.33
CA GLU A 108 -21.94 12.44 4.33
C GLU A 108 -22.85 11.90 3.22
N PHE A 109 -22.54 10.73 2.69
CA PHE A 109 -23.33 10.06 1.67
C PHE A 109 -24.77 9.79 2.16
N ARG A 110 -24.91 9.31 3.41
CA ARG A 110 -26.24 9.14 4.02
C ARG A 110 -27.01 10.46 4.06
N GLY A 111 -26.37 11.56 4.42
CA GLY A 111 -26.98 12.89 4.41
C GLY A 111 -27.48 13.31 3.03
N TYR A 112 -26.76 13.00 1.97
CA TYR A 112 -27.22 13.25 0.59
C TYR A 112 -28.44 12.40 0.23
N LEU A 113 -28.46 11.12 0.59
CA LEU A 113 -29.62 10.25 0.35
C LEU A 113 -30.86 10.75 1.08
N GLU A 114 -30.73 11.11 2.35
CA GLU A 114 -31.82 11.66 3.17
C GLU A 114 -32.36 12.97 2.57
N ALA A 115 -31.47 13.88 2.14
CA ALA A 115 -31.86 15.14 1.48
C ALA A 115 -32.55 14.93 0.13
N ALA A 116 -32.18 13.88 -0.59
CA ALA A 116 -32.80 13.49 -1.86
C ALA A 116 -34.08 12.66 -1.69
N GLY A 117 -34.46 12.28 -0.47
CA GLY A 117 -35.61 11.42 -0.19
C GLY A 117 -35.40 9.96 -0.64
N ILE A 118 -34.14 9.54 -0.83
CA ILE A 118 -33.80 8.19 -1.28
C ILE A 118 -33.54 7.30 -0.07
N SER A 119 -34.29 6.20 0.06
CA SER A 119 -34.03 5.23 1.12
C SER A 119 -32.82 4.37 0.80
N TYR A 120 -32.13 3.90 1.83
CA TYR A 120 -31.02 2.95 1.66
C TYR A 120 -31.47 1.65 0.98
N THR A 121 -32.71 1.21 1.24
CA THR A 121 -33.31 0.03 0.58
C THR A 121 -33.41 0.25 -0.93
N THR A 122 -33.90 1.40 -1.35
CA THR A 122 -33.99 1.76 -2.77
C THR A 122 -32.60 1.75 -3.44
N LEU A 123 -31.58 2.26 -2.75
CA LEU A 123 -30.21 2.23 -3.26
C LEU A 123 -29.70 0.80 -3.45
N LEU A 124 -29.92 -0.09 -2.47
CA LEU A 124 -29.55 -1.49 -2.59
C LEU A 124 -30.28 -2.19 -3.75
N GLU A 125 -31.57 -1.92 -3.93
CA GLU A 125 -32.33 -2.46 -5.05
C GLU A 125 -31.75 -2.01 -6.40
N LEU A 126 -31.36 -0.76 -6.51
CA LEU A 126 -30.71 -0.23 -7.73
C LEU A 126 -29.33 -0.88 -7.98
N GLU A 127 -28.53 -1.10 -6.92
CA GLU A 127 -27.23 -1.79 -7.04
C GLU A 127 -27.40 -3.26 -7.46
N VAL A 128 -28.38 -3.97 -6.90
CA VAL A 128 -28.73 -5.34 -7.31
C VAL A 128 -29.19 -5.36 -8.77
N LEU A 129 -30.03 -4.41 -9.16
CA LEU A 129 -30.52 -4.28 -10.54
C LEU A 129 -29.33 -4.02 -11.49
N ARG A 130 -28.44 -3.09 -11.13
CA ARG A 130 -27.22 -2.78 -11.90
C ARG A 130 -26.34 -4.02 -12.10
N ALA A 131 -26.12 -4.79 -11.04
CA ALA A 131 -25.30 -6.01 -11.09
C ALA A 131 -25.93 -7.09 -12.00
N ASN A 132 -27.27 -7.20 -11.98
CA ASN A 132 -27.98 -8.19 -12.77
C ASN A 132 -28.15 -7.80 -14.26
N LEU A 133 -28.16 -6.50 -14.59
CA LEU A 133 -28.31 -6.02 -15.95
C LEU A 133 -27.02 -6.06 -16.78
N GLY A 134 -25.88 -6.31 -16.15
CA GLY A 134 -24.57 -6.33 -16.80
C GLY A 134 -24.18 -4.95 -17.39
N SER A 135 -23.27 -4.95 -18.37
CA SER A 135 -22.71 -3.71 -18.95
C SER A 135 -23.73 -2.84 -19.68
N LEU A 136 -24.71 -3.44 -20.33
CA LEU A 136 -25.78 -2.70 -21.03
C LEU A 136 -26.70 -1.97 -20.04
N GLY A 137 -27.11 -2.66 -18.98
CA GLY A 137 -27.90 -2.07 -17.92
C GLY A 137 -27.15 -0.98 -17.17
N HIS A 138 -25.85 -1.15 -16.94
CA HIS A 138 -25.01 -0.13 -16.32
C HIS A 138 -24.97 1.15 -17.15
N ASN A 139 -24.76 1.05 -18.46
CA ASN A 139 -24.75 2.20 -19.36
C ASN A 139 -26.12 2.90 -19.43
N ALA A 140 -27.21 2.13 -19.38
CA ALA A 140 -28.56 2.68 -19.34
C ALA A 140 -28.82 3.48 -18.06
N LEU A 141 -28.39 2.97 -16.90
CA LEU A 141 -28.50 3.67 -15.61
C LEU A 141 -27.66 4.95 -15.60
N LEU A 142 -26.42 4.90 -16.11
CA LEU A 142 -25.58 6.10 -16.23
C LEU A 142 -26.18 7.16 -17.17
N GLY A 143 -26.83 6.75 -18.26
CA GLY A 143 -27.57 7.65 -19.16
C GLY A 143 -28.75 8.30 -18.45
N PHE A 144 -29.48 7.55 -17.62
CA PHE A 144 -30.56 8.07 -16.81
C PHE A 144 -30.07 9.10 -15.77
N GLU A 145 -29.00 8.83 -15.06
CA GLU A 145 -28.37 9.76 -14.10
C GLU A 145 -27.94 11.07 -14.77
N ARG A 146 -27.52 11.02 -16.04
CA ARG A 146 -27.15 12.22 -16.83
C ARG A 146 -28.33 12.93 -17.45
N GLY A 147 -29.55 12.45 -17.24
CA GLY A 147 -30.75 13.01 -17.87
C GLY A 147 -30.90 12.71 -19.37
N GLU A 148 -30.14 11.75 -19.89
CA GLU A 148 -30.13 11.38 -21.31
C GLU A 148 -31.31 10.46 -21.71
N GLY A 149 -32.08 9.99 -20.71
CA GLY A 149 -33.17 9.04 -20.91
C GLY A 149 -32.69 7.60 -21.20
N TRP A 150 -33.62 6.68 -21.40
CA TRP A 150 -33.29 5.29 -21.74
C TRP A 150 -32.80 5.19 -23.19
N PRO A 151 -31.73 4.43 -23.47
CA PRO A 151 -31.29 4.20 -24.85
C PRO A 151 -32.42 3.59 -25.69
N ALA A 152 -32.61 4.11 -26.89
CA ALA A 152 -33.58 3.60 -27.81
C ALA A 152 -33.32 2.11 -28.11
N GLY A 153 -34.26 1.21 -27.76
CA GLY A 153 -34.14 -0.23 -27.98
C GLY A 153 -34.13 -1.10 -26.69
N THR A 154 -34.23 -0.51 -25.51
CA THR A 154 -34.34 -1.23 -24.22
C THR A 154 -35.80 -1.48 -23.79
N ARG A 155 -36.76 -1.53 -24.73
CA ARG A 155 -38.15 -1.93 -24.45
C ARG A 155 -38.33 -3.42 -24.64
#